data_dd09b060fef120c3895b535fff95652b
#
_entry.id   dd09b060fef120c3895b535fff95652b
#
_cell.length_a   1.000
_cell.length_b   1.000
_cell.length_c   1.000
_cell.angle_alpha   90.00
_cell.angle_beta   90.00
_cell.angle_gamma   90.00
#
_symmetry.space_group_name_H-M   'P 1'
#
loop_
_entity.id
_entity.type
_entity.pdbx_description
1 polymer ?
#
loop_
_entity_poly.entity_id
_entity_poly.type
_entity_poly.pdbx_seq_one_letter_code
_entity_poly.pdbx_strand_id
1 'polypeptide(L)'
;LINGTAQIIAKDEEVENGVVHTLASVLNPSTNMVPTQVKEHEYFRIFSEALELTGYDEMMQLYKDETYTDGDKQHLDIKLQGYCPYPADRYYGFTAFVESDQVFNKYGVFTLEDLIDKSAEWYPNADPSAPYTSKDNPLNQFVGYHLINKKVPYSRLTCYKIALNNFDSEKNLVNYSDRNEFYETMNNRLMKVTVPRSNPKYQSTYLINYTRDGANLPEMAEHVNVK
;
A
#
# COMPACT_ATOMS: atom_id res chain seq x y z
N LEU A 1 -5.53 -9.57 -16.54
CA LEU A 1 -6.00 -8.23 -16.90
C LEU A 1 -4.85 -7.23 -16.76
N ILE A 2 -4.78 -6.25 -17.65
CA ILE A 2 -3.87 -5.12 -17.54
C ILE A 2 -4.69 -3.92 -17.02
N ASN A 3 -4.15 -3.20 -16.04
CA ASN A 3 -4.84 -2.10 -15.32
C ASN A 3 -6.24 -2.49 -14.79
N GLY A 4 -6.43 -3.77 -14.45
CA GLY A 4 -7.72 -4.27 -13.96
C GLY A 4 -8.85 -4.39 -15.00
N THR A 5 -8.69 -3.84 -16.19
CA THR A 5 -9.76 -3.71 -17.20
C THR A 5 -9.48 -4.44 -18.51
N ALA A 6 -8.26 -4.35 -19.04
CA ALA A 6 -7.94 -4.90 -20.35
C ALA A 6 -7.56 -6.40 -20.26
N GLN A 7 -8.36 -7.24 -20.88
CA GLN A 7 -8.08 -8.67 -20.98
C GLN A 7 -7.05 -8.94 -22.08
N ILE A 8 -6.07 -9.79 -21.80
CA ILE A 8 -5.17 -10.34 -22.82
C ILE A 8 -5.92 -11.48 -23.51
N ILE A 9 -6.16 -11.36 -24.81
CA ILE A 9 -6.88 -12.37 -25.64
C ILE A 9 -5.95 -13.24 -26.44
N ALA A 10 -4.75 -12.72 -26.80
CA ALA A 10 -3.65 -13.52 -27.33
C ALA A 10 -2.36 -13.08 -26.63
N LYS A 11 -1.48 -14.02 -26.36
CA LYS A 11 -0.23 -13.79 -25.62
C LYS A 11 0.96 -14.51 -26.25
N ASP A 12 2.13 -13.97 -25.93
CA ASP A 12 3.42 -14.58 -26.25
C ASP A 12 3.60 -14.82 -27.77
N GLU A 13 3.06 -13.94 -28.64
CA GLU A 13 3.32 -13.96 -30.07
C GLU A 13 4.75 -13.43 -30.29
N GLU A 14 5.66 -14.33 -30.65
CA GLU A 14 7.06 -14.01 -30.87
C GLU A 14 7.25 -13.22 -32.18
N VAL A 15 8.04 -12.16 -32.09
CA VAL A 15 8.52 -11.38 -33.22
C VAL A 15 10.05 -11.27 -33.14
N GLU A 16 10.72 -10.86 -34.23
CA GLU A 16 12.17 -10.87 -34.31
C GLU A 16 12.90 -10.20 -33.14
N ASN A 17 12.34 -9.16 -32.55
CA ASN A 17 12.95 -8.38 -31.48
C ASN A 17 12.11 -8.26 -30.21
N GLY A 18 11.10 -9.12 -30.03
CA GLY A 18 10.23 -9.04 -28.84
C GLY A 18 9.05 -9.98 -28.84
N VAL A 19 8.06 -9.64 -28.05
CA VAL A 19 6.79 -10.39 -27.91
C VAL A 19 5.62 -9.42 -27.99
N VAL A 20 4.54 -9.85 -28.63
CA VAL A 20 3.30 -9.09 -28.75
C VAL A 20 2.19 -9.77 -27.95
N HIS A 21 1.42 -8.98 -27.22
CA HIS A 21 0.20 -9.42 -26.56
C HIS A 21 -1.00 -8.63 -27.12
N THR A 22 -2.00 -9.34 -27.56
CA THR A 22 -3.25 -8.71 -28.07
C THR A 22 -4.22 -8.52 -26.93
N LEU A 23 -4.81 -7.32 -26.84
CA LEU A 23 -5.77 -6.94 -25.81
C LEU A 23 -7.18 -6.85 -26.36
N ALA A 24 -8.17 -7.18 -25.52
CA ALA A 24 -9.59 -7.07 -25.86
C ALA A 24 -10.11 -5.62 -25.84
N SER A 25 -9.39 -4.70 -25.21
CA SER A 25 -9.79 -3.30 -25.07
C SER A 25 -8.59 -2.36 -25.08
N VAL A 26 -8.86 -1.08 -25.34
CA VAL A 26 -7.84 -0.02 -25.30
C VAL A 26 -7.32 0.17 -23.88
N LEU A 27 -6.01 0.34 -23.74
CA LEU A 27 -5.39 0.71 -22.47
C LEU A 27 -5.56 2.21 -22.24
N ASN A 28 -6.44 2.55 -21.32
CA ASN A 28 -6.51 3.91 -20.80
C ASN A 28 -5.81 3.96 -19.44
N PRO A 29 -4.80 4.84 -19.26
CA PRO A 29 -4.26 5.08 -17.93
C PRO A 29 -5.36 5.71 -17.06
N SER A 30 -5.52 5.21 -15.84
CA SER A 30 -6.41 5.88 -14.89
C SER A 30 -5.79 7.22 -14.49
N THR A 31 -6.58 8.28 -14.60
CA THR A 31 -6.25 9.62 -14.08
C THR A 31 -6.90 9.86 -12.71
N ASN A 32 -7.67 8.89 -12.22
CA ASN A 32 -8.36 8.99 -10.95
C ASN A 32 -7.39 8.97 -9.77
N MET A 33 -7.68 9.78 -8.78
CA MET A 33 -6.98 9.72 -7.49
C MET A 33 -7.38 8.47 -6.71
N VAL A 34 -6.59 8.12 -5.69
CA VAL A 34 -6.81 6.90 -4.89
C VAL A 34 -8.23 6.82 -4.33
N PRO A 35 -8.81 7.88 -3.70
CA PRO A 35 -10.16 7.79 -3.17
C PRO A 35 -11.20 7.51 -4.23
N THR A 36 -11.08 8.16 -5.40
CA THR A 36 -11.99 7.95 -6.53
C THR A 36 -11.96 6.50 -7.00
N GLN A 37 -10.75 5.92 -7.10
CA GLN A 37 -10.60 4.51 -7.47
C GLN A 37 -11.22 3.55 -6.45
N VAL A 38 -11.08 3.83 -5.14
CA VAL A 38 -11.71 3.04 -4.09
C VAL A 38 -13.23 3.12 -4.19
N LYS A 39 -13.78 4.32 -4.39
CA LYS A 39 -15.22 4.59 -4.47
C LYS A 39 -15.90 3.96 -5.70
N GLU A 40 -15.20 3.88 -6.83
CA GLU A 40 -15.71 3.28 -8.06
C GLU A 40 -15.93 1.76 -7.98
N HIS A 41 -15.35 1.11 -6.98
CA HIS A 41 -15.47 -0.33 -6.79
C HIS A 41 -16.49 -0.66 -5.70
N GLU A 42 -17.61 -1.22 -6.06
CA GLU A 42 -18.72 -1.57 -5.17
C GLU A 42 -18.34 -2.47 -3.99
N TYR A 43 -17.25 -3.24 -4.14
CA TYR A 43 -16.78 -4.15 -3.09
C TYR A 43 -15.84 -3.49 -2.06
N PHE A 44 -15.61 -2.18 -2.13
CA PHE A 44 -14.87 -1.40 -1.13
C PHE A 44 -15.75 -0.35 -0.42
N ARG A 45 -17.07 -0.59 -0.37
CA ARG A 45 -18.03 0.40 0.14
C ARG A 45 -17.72 0.83 1.57
N ILE A 46 -17.52 -0.13 2.49
CA ILE A 46 -17.25 0.16 3.91
C ILE A 46 -15.98 0.98 4.06
N PHE A 47 -14.91 0.60 3.39
CA PHE A 47 -13.65 1.35 3.47
C PHE A 47 -13.73 2.73 2.84
N SER A 48 -14.48 2.87 1.72
CA SER A 48 -14.72 4.16 1.06
C SER A 48 -15.48 5.13 1.96
N GLU A 49 -16.54 4.66 2.64
CA GLU A 49 -17.30 5.45 3.61
C GLU A 49 -16.40 5.87 4.80
N ALA A 50 -15.52 4.98 5.27
CA ALA A 50 -14.58 5.29 6.33
C ALA A 50 -13.52 6.33 5.90
N LEU A 51 -13.03 6.28 4.65
CA LEU A 51 -12.14 7.29 4.09
C LEU A 51 -12.79 8.67 4.11
N GLU A 52 -14.05 8.77 3.65
CA GLU A 52 -14.81 10.02 3.61
C GLU A 52 -15.03 10.57 5.03
N LEU A 53 -15.47 9.73 5.96
CA LEU A 53 -15.76 10.14 7.33
C LEU A 53 -14.52 10.64 8.09
N THR A 54 -13.36 10.06 7.79
CA THR A 54 -12.08 10.44 8.44
C THR A 54 -11.36 11.60 7.76
N GLY A 55 -11.85 12.07 6.59
CA GLY A 55 -11.26 13.16 5.82
C GLY A 55 -9.97 12.81 5.07
N TYR A 56 -9.58 11.53 5.07
CA TYR A 56 -8.43 11.08 4.29
C TYR A 56 -8.68 11.13 2.78
N ASP A 57 -9.94 11.02 2.35
CA ASP A 57 -10.32 11.15 0.94
C ASP A 57 -9.97 12.53 0.38
N GLU A 58 -10.33 13.61 1.08
CA GLU A 58 -10.01 14.99 0.68
C GLU A 58 -8.49 15.20 0.60
N MET A 59 -7.75 14.71 1.61
CA MET A 59 -6.30 14.83 1.65
C MET A 59 -5.64 14.10 0.48
N MET A 60 -6.12 12.90 0.11
CA MET A 60 -5.56 12.12 -0.99
C MET A 60 -6.00 12.60 -2.38
N GLN A 61 -6.91 13.57 -2.48
CA GLN A 61 -7.20 14.29 -3.72
C GLN A 61 -6.10 15.31 -4.08
N LEU A 62 -5.24 15.67 -3.12
CA LEU A 62 -4.14 16.58 -3.38
C LEU A 62 -3.11 15.91 -4.29
N TYR A 63 -2.78 16.59 -5.39
CA TYR A 63 -1.80 16.12 -6.37
C TYR A 63 -0.48 16.84 -6.25
N LYS A 64 -0.53 18.16 -6.07
CA LYS A 64 0.61 19.05 -5.99
C LYS A 64 0.59 19.83 -4.68
N ASP A 65 1.75 20.05 -4.13
CA ASP A 65 1.92 20.90 -2.96
C ASP A 65 2.05 22.35 -3.37
N GLU A 66 0.96 23.09 -3.31
CA GLU A 66 0.90 24.50 -3.66
C GLU A 66 1.64 25.39 -2.63
N THR A 67 1.98 24.85 -1.47
CA THR A 67 2.75 25.58 -0.44
C THR A 67 4.26 25.45 -0.64
N TYR A 68 4.71 24.64 -1.57
CA TYR A 68 6.11 24.40 -1.86
C TYR A 68 6.75 25.62 -2.55
N THR A 69 7.61 26.31 -1.82
CA THR A 69 8.23 27.57 -2.25
C THR A 69 9.72 27.41 -2.48
N ASP A 70 10.34 28.45 -3.05
CA ASP A 70 11.81 28.53 -3.20
C ASP A 70 12.54 28.52 -1.85
N GLY A 71 11.88 28.95 -0.77
CA GLY A 71 12.40 28.85 0.59
C GLY A 71 12.56 27.41 1.03
N ASP A 72 11.60 26.54 0.72
CA ASP A 72 11.66 25.10 1.03
C ASP A 72 12.82 24.42 0.30
N LYS A 73 13.11 24.86 -0.92
CA LYS A 73 14.23 24.35 -1.74
C LYS A 73 15.59 24.69 -1.13
N GLN A 74 15.70 25.79 -0.38
CA GLN A 74 16.94 26.21 0.26
C GLN A 74 17.26 25.44 1.54
N HIS A 75 16.26 24.92 2.22
CA HIS A 75 16.41 24.17 3.47
C HIS A 75 16.87 22.72 3.28
N LEU A 76 16.84 22.20 2.07
CA LEU A 76 17.45 20.92 1.75
C LEU A 76 18.98 21.10 1.69
N ASP A 77 19.59 21.18 2.86
CA ASP A 77 21.04 21.34 3.06
C ASP A 77 21.85 20.08 2.67
N ILE A 78 21.35 19.33 1.73
CA ILE A 78 22.09 18.30 1.04
C ILE A 78 22.81 19.01 -0.09
N LYS A 79 24.01 19.48 0.19
CA LYS A 79 25.03 19.76 -0.83
C LYS A 79 25.41 18.46 -1.53
N LEU A 80 24.49 17.90 -2.27
CA LEU A 80 24.79 16.94 -3.31
C LEU A 80 25.60 17.72 -4.34
N GLN A 81 26.91 17.51 -4.33
CA GLN A 81 27.88 18.16 -5.20
C GLN A 81 27.30 18.30 -6.61
N GLY A 82 26.78 19.46 -6.92
CA GLY A 82 26.73 20.07 -8.25
C GLY A 82 25.70 19.58 -9.25
N TYR A 83 24.91 18.50 -9.06
CA TYR A 83 24.14 17.93 -10.16
C TYR A 83 22.71 17.44 -9.89
N CYS A 84 22.12 17.68 -8.75
CA CYS A 84 20.69 17.48 -8.54
C CYS A 84 20.00 18.84 -8.42
N PRO A 85 19.40 19.36 -9.49
CA PRO A 85 18.52 20.51 -9.36
C PRO A 85 17.37 20.14 -8.42
N TYR A 86 17.03 21.03 -7.50
CA TYR A 86 15.83 20.89 -6.70
C TYR A 86 14.63 20.76 -7.64
N PRO A 87 13.68 19.88 -7.35
CA PRO A 87 12.48 19.77 -8.17
C PRO A 87 11.74 21.11 -8.17
N ALA A 88 11.27 21.53 -9.33
CA ALA A 88 10.47 22.76 -9.45
C ALA A 88 9.19 22.69 -8.64
N ASP A 89 8.61 21.49 -8.57
CA ASP A 89 7.36 21.20 -7.88
C ASP A 89 7.51 20.00 -6.94
N ARG A 90 6.76 20.02 -5.83
CA ARG A 90 6.59 18.88 -4.95
C ARG A 90 5.22 18.25 -5.17
N TYR A 91 5.21 16.98 -5.49
CA TYR A 91 3.97 16.23 -5.75
C TYR A 91 3.68 15.28 -4.59
N TYR A 92 2.41 15.18 -4.22
CA TYR A 92 1.92 14.17 -3.31
C TYR A 92 1.80 12.82 -4.00
N GLY A 93 1.94 11.78 -3.25
CA GLY A 93 1.70 10.43 -3.72
C GLY A 93 1.27 9.56 -2.56
N PHE A 94 0.28 8.70 -2.79
CA PHE A 94 -0.30 7.86 -1.75
C PHE A 94 -0.33 6.40 -2.20
N THR A 95 -0.30 5.51 -1.22
CA THR A 95 -0.57 4.09 -1.39
C THR A 95 -1.59 3.68 -0.34
N ALA A 96 -2.68 3.05 -0.77
CA ALA A 96 -3.71 2.53 0.12
C ALA A 96 -3.73 1.00 0.04
N PHE A 97 -3.82 0.36 1.21
CA PHE A 97 -4.10 -1.06 1.36
C PHE A 97 -5.55 -1.18 1.81
N VAL A 98 -6.43 -1.58 0.90
CA VAL A 98 -7.87 -1.51 1.10
C VAL A 98 -8.45 -2.91 1.24
N GLU A 99 -9.17 -3.16 2.32
CA GLU A 99 -9.94 -4.37 2.52
C GLU A 99 -11.27 -4.29 1.77
N SER A 100 -11.66 -5.42 1.17
CA SER A 100 -12.99 -5.54 0.58
C SER A 100 -14.06 -5.78 1.65
N ASP A 101 -15.30 -5.42 1.34
CA ASP A 101 -16.46 -5.72 2.20
C ASP A 101 -16.55 -7.22 2.54
N GLN A 102 -16.13 -8.09 1.61
CA GLN A 102 -16.08 -9.52 1.88
C GLN A 102 -15.08 -9.88 3.00
N VAL A 103 -13.96 -9.17 3.10
CA VAL A 103 -12.99 -9.35 4.19
C VAL A 103 -13.59 -8.83 5.49
N PHE A 104 -14.14 -7.63 5.49
CA PHE A 104 -14.82 -7.06 6.66
C PHE A 104 -15.92 -7.96 7.21
N ASN A 105 -16.74 -8.54 6.33
CA ASN A 105 -17.82 -9.46 6.72
C ASN A 105 -17.34 -10.70 7.49
N LYS A 106 -16.12 -11.20 7.21
CA LYS A 106 -15.52 -12.32 7.95
C LYS A 106 -15.23 -11.96 9.41
N TYR A 107 -15.03 -10.68 9.69
CA TYR A 107 -14.77 -10.17 11.03
C TYR A 107 -16.01 -9.57 11.70
N GLY A 108 -17.20 -9.80 11.11
CA GLY A 108 -18.48 -9.34 11.64
C GLY A 108 -18.73 -7.84 11.41
N VAL A 109 -18.06 -7.23 10.43
CA VAL A 109 -18.25 -5.84 10.05
C VAL A 109 -19.01 -5.82 8.73
N PHE A 110 -20.25 -5.34 8.74
CA PHE A 110 -21.15 -5.30 7.57
C PHE A 110 -21.48 -3.87 7.15
N THR A 111 -21.32 -2.92 8.08
CA THR A 111 -21.61 -1.50 7.90
C THR A 111 -20.47 -0.63 8.40
N LEU A 112 -20.52 0.67 8.08
CA LEU A 112 -19.59 1.64 8.65
C LEU A 112 -19.70 1.74 10.17
N GLU A 113 -20.91 1.62 10.73
CA GLU A 113 -21.16 1.63 12.17
C GLU A 113 -20.47 0.46 12.86
N ASP A 114 -20.56 -0.76 12.27
CA ASP A 114 -19.84 -1.93 12.79
C ASP A 114 -18.32 -1.68 12.77
N LEU A 115 -17.80 -1.01 11.73
CA LEU A 115 -16.38 -0.67 11.64
C LEU A 115 -15.95 0.35 12.70
N ILE A 116 -16.81 1.35 12.99
CA ILE A 116 -16.57 2.32 14.06
C ILE A 116 -16.46 1.60 15.41
N ASP A 117 -17.42 0.73 15.73
CA ASP A 117 -17.41 -0.05 16.97
C ASP A 117 -16.19 -0.96 17.06
N LYS A 118 -15.87 -1.68 15.99
CA LYS A 118 -14.69 -2.54 15.94
C LYS A 118 -13.38 -1.78 16.04
N SER A 119 -13.29 -0.60 15.42
CA SER A 119 -12.08 0.22 15.54
C SER A 119 -11.84 0.67 17.00
N ALA A 120 -12.88 0.93 17.76
CA ALA A 120 -12.77 1.25 19.19
C ALA A 120 -12.24 0.05 20.00
N GLU A 121 -12.64 -1.18 19.66
CA GLU A 121 -12.08 -2.39 20.27
C GLU A 121 -10.59 -2.59 19.92
N TRP A 122 -10.21 -2.33 18.65
CA TRP A 122 -8.85 -2.52 18.16
C TRP A 122 -7.85 -1.47 18.63
N TYR A 123 -8.34 -0.27 18.92
CA TYR A 123 -7.56 0.87 19.41
C TYR A 123 -8.05 1.34 20.78
N PRO A 124 -7.90 0.51 21.84
CA PRO A 124 -8.50 0.78 23.16
C PRO A 124 -7.91 2.01 23.87
N ASN A 125 -6.77 2.53 23.38
CA ASN A 125 -6.16 3.74 23.93
C ASN A 125 -6.54 5.01 23.15
N ALA A 126 -7.35 4.89 22.10
CA ALA A 126 -7.87 6.01 21.34
C ALA A 126 -9.11 6.58 22.02
N ASP A 127 -9.49 7.80 21.68
CA ASP A 127 -10.68 8.47 22.19
C ASP A 127 -11.86 8.36 21.20
N PRO A 128 -12.84 7.48 21.45
CA PRO A 128 -14.00 7.33 20.56
C PRO A 128 -14.88 8.59 20.47
N SER A 129 -14.74 9.52 21.44
CA SER A 129 -15.49 10.78 21.44
C SER A 129 -14.82 11.89 20.62
N ALA A 130 -13.56 11.69 20.23
CA ALA A 130 -12.86 12.63 19.38
C ALA A 130 -13.50 12.69 17.97
N PRO A 131 -13.44 13.82 17.27
CA PRO A 131 -13.88 13.91 15.88
C PRO A 131 -13.24 12.85 15.00
N TYR A 132 -13.97 12.29 14.04
CA TYR A 132 -13.44 11.26 13.14
C TYR A 132 -12.24 11.73 12.32
N THR A 133 -12.07 13.02 12.12
CA THR A 133 -10.90 13.62 11.46
C THR A 133 -9.69 13.76 12.39
N SER A 134 -9.86 13.56 13.72
CA SER A 134 -8.76 13.59 14.68
C SER A 134 -7.97 12.29 14.68
N LYS A 135 -6.66 12.39 14.78
CA LYS A 135 -5.76 11.23 14.96
C LYS A 135 -5.97 10.50 16.30
N ASP A 136 -6.69 11.11 17.24
CA ASP A 136 -7.03 10.48 18.51
C ASP A 136 -8.23 9.53 18.38
N ASN A 137 -9.02 9.66 17.30
CA ASN A 137 -10.19 8.82 17.05
C ASN A 137 -9.77 7.42 16.57
N PRO A 138 -10.36 6.32 17.09
CA PRO A 138 -10.00 4.95 16.72
C PRO A 138 -10.22 4.64 15.23
N LEU A 139 -11.31 5.13 14.62
CA LEU A 139 -11.55 4.93 13.18
C LEU A 139 -10.48 5.63 12.33
N ASN A 140 -10.08 6.86 12.72
CA ASN A 140 -8.99 7.57 12.05
C ASN A 140 -7.67 6.81 12.15
N GLN A 141 -7.38 6.24 13.32
CA GLN A 141 -6.19 5.41 13.50
C GLN A 141 -6.22 4.15 12.63
N PHE A 142 -7.39 3.50 12.53
CA PHE A 142 -7.57 2.34 11.68
C PHE A 142 -7.33 2.70 10.21
N VAL A 143 -8.06 3.67 9.67
CA VAL A 143 -7.92 4.08 8.27
C VAL A 143 -6.50 4.58 7.99
N GLY A 144 -5.95 5.45 8.86
CA GLY A 144 -4.60 5.97 8.71
C GLY A 144 -3.50 4.90 8.72
N TYR A 145 -3.73 3.75 9.37
CA TYR A 145 -2.81 2.62 9.34
C TYR A 145 -2.74 1.95 7.97
N HIS A 146 -3.80 2.02 7.18
CA HIS A 146 -3.89 1.45 5.84
C HIS A 146 -3.32 2.35 4.74
N LEU A 147 -2.89 3.55 5.10
CA LEU A 147 -2.45 4.58 4.17
C LEU A 147 -0.97 4.93 4.37
N ILE A 148 -0.25 5.05 3.25
CA ILE A 148 1.14 5.49 3.23
C ILE A 148 1.23 6.78 2.40
N ASN A 149 1.84 7.83 2.94
CA ASN A 149 2.09 9.09 2.24
C ASN A 149 3.30 8.96 1.29
N LYS A 150 3.21 7.99 0.39
CA LYS A 150 4.20 7.73 -0.65
C LYS A 150 3.60 6.87 -1.75
N LYS A 151 3.88 7.18 -3.01
CA LYS A 151 3.52 6.33 -4.14
C LYS A 151 4.48 5.14 -4.21
N VAL A 152 4.02 3.95 -3.84
CA VAL A 152 4.80 2.70 -3.85
C VAL A 152 4.18 1.72 -4.85
N PRO A 153 4.77 1.51 -6.03
CA PRO A 153 4.30 0.50 -6.96
C PRO A 153 4.37 -0.91 -6.35
N TYR A 154 3.43 -1.78 -6.72
CA TYR A 154 3.38 -3.17 -6.25
C TYR A 154 4.74 -3.89 -6.36
N SER A 155 5.42 -3.74 -7.49
CA SER A 155 6.73 -4.36 -7.74
C SER A 155 7.87 -3.82 -6.86
N ARG A 156 7.64 -2.74 -6.10
CA ARG A 156 8.62 -2.08 -5.23
C ARG A 156 8.20 -2.05 -3.76
N LEU A 157 7.20 -2.83 -3.39
CA LEU A 157 6.76 -2.96 -2.00
C LEU A 157 7.85 -3.54 -1.08
N THR A 158 8.82 -4.26 -1.62
CA THR A 158 10.04 -4.63 -0.89
C THR A 158 11.27 -4.30 -1.72
N CYS A 159 12.30 -3.79 -1.04
CA CYS A 159 13.56 -3.47 -1.69
C CYS A 159 14.27 -4.74 -2.18
N TYR A 160 14.79 -4.68 -3.42
CA TYR A 160 15.55 -5.79 -4.02
C TYR A 160 17.01 -5.72 -3.53
N LYS A 161 17.28 -6.02 -2.26
CA LYS A 161 18.65 -6.28 -1.84
C LYS A 161 18.97 -7.74 -2.11
N ILE A 162 19.67 -7.99 -3.19
CA ILE A 162 20.39 -9.26 -3.35
C ILE A 162 21.54 -9.18 -2.34
N ALA A 163 21.50 -10.01 -1.29
CA ALA A 163 22.70 -10.28 -0.52
C ALA A 163 23.65 -11.07 -1.42
N LEU A 164 24.64 -10.38 -1.97
CA LEU A 164 25.54 -10.89 -3.00
C LEU A 164 26.44 -12.06 -2.58
N ASN A 165 26.37 -12.55 -1.35
CA ASN A 165 27.42 -13.36 -0.75
C ASN A 165 27.04 -14.76 -0.27
N ASN A 166 25.86 -15.27 -0.58
CA ASN A 166 25.48 -16.63 -0.15
C ASN A 166 25.19 -17.53 -1.34
N PHE A 167 26.26 -17.95 -1.97
CA PHE A 167 26.23 -19.05 -2.92
C PHE A 167 26.70 -20.33 -2.21
N ASP A 168 26.08 -21.47 -2.52
CA ASP A 168 26.58 -22.78 -2.12
C ASP A 168 27.83 -23.16 -2.95
N SER A 169 28.40 -24.34 -2.65
CA SER A 169 29.55 -24.88 -3.37
C SER A 169 29.32 -25.09 -4.87
N GLU A 170 28.03 -25.14 -5.31
CA GLU A 170 27.60 -25.30 -6.69
C GLU A 170 27.23 -23.96 -7.36
N LYS A 171 27.52 -22.83 -6.69
CA LYS A 171 27.16 -21.47 -7.14
C LYS A 171 25.65 -21.17 -7.23
N ASN A 172 24.83 -21.95 -6.55
CA ASN A 172 23.40 -21.63 -6.43
C ASN A 172 23.17 -20.58 -5.35
N LEU A 173 22.24 -19.69 -5.59
CA LEU A 173 21.84 -18.66 -4.63
C LEU A 173 21.12 -19.31 -3.44
N VAL A 174 21.79 -19.44 -2.29
CA VAL A 174 21.29 -20.16 -1.11
C VAL A 174 20.56 -19.25 -0.11
N ASN A 175 20.47 -17.96 -0.36
CA ASN A 175 19.86 -17.05 0.61
C ASN A 175 18.35 -16.91 0.41
N TYR A 176 17.62 -17.72 1.16
CA TYR A 176 16.16 -17.68 1.28
C TYR A 176 15.70 -16.75 2.41
N SER A 177 16.47 -15.71 2.74
CA SER A 177 16.02 -14.76 3.75
C SER A 177 14.77 -14.01 3.27
N ASP A 178 13.82 -13.88 4.18
CA ASP A 178 12.63 -13.09 3.94
C ASP A 178 13.01 -11.64 3.63
N ARG A 179 12.33 -11.03 2.67
CA ARG A 179 12.50 -9.61 2.37
C ARG A 179 11.51 -8.83 3.18
N ASN A 180 12.01 -7.91 3.97
CA ASN A 180 11.19 -7.05 4.81
C ASN A 180 11.43 -5.60 4.41
N GLU A 181 10.34 -4.83 4.32
CA GLU A 181 10.34 -3.39 4.21
C GLU A 181 9.38 -2.81 5.25
N PHE A 182 9.67 -1.63 5.76
CA PHE A 182 8.86 -0.97 6.76
C PHE A 182 8.42 0.38 6.21
N TYR A 183 7.12 0.64 6.29
CA TYR A 183 6.51 1.88 5.85
C TYR A 183 5.90 2.59 7.04
N GLU A 184 6.20 3.87 7.17
CA GLU A 184 5.47 4.73 8.07
C GLU A 184 4.10 5.03 7.48
N THR A 185 3.07 4.76 8.26
CA THR A 185 1.67 4.96 7.90
C THR A 185 1.18 6.33 8.35
N MET A 186 0.02 6.77 7.86
CA MET A 186 -0.49 8.11 8.14
C MET A 186 -0.92 8.30 9.60
N ASN A 187 -1.07 7.23 10.36
CA ASN A 187 -1.24 7.27 11.81
C ASN A 187 0.09 7.20 12.59
N ASN A 188 1.25 7.41 11.94
CA ASN A 188 2.60 7.38 12.50
C ASN A 188 3.01 6.03 13.11
N ARG A 189 2.49 4.92 12.59
CA ARG A 189 2.88 3.56 12.95
C ARG A 189 3.66 2.91 11.81
N LEU A 190 4.39 1.85 12.11
CA LEU A 190 5.11 1.10 11.09
C LEU A 190 4.28 -0.08 10.61
N MET A 191 4.12 -0.16 9.28
CA MET A 191 3.59 -1.32 8.59
C MET A 191 4.75 -2.11 8.01
N LYS A 192 4.83 -3.39 8.33
CA LYS A 192 5.82 -4.31 7.78
C LYS A 192 5.28 -5.00 6.54
N VAL A 193 5.99 -4.91 5.43
CA VAL A 193 5.71 -5.70 4.22
C VAL A 193 6.80 -6.76 4.06
N THR A 194 6.42 -8.01 3.91
CA THR A 194 7.33 -9.15 3.83
C THR A 194 7.06 -9.98 2.57
N VAL A 195 8.12 -10.41 1.91
CA VAL A 195 8.09 -11.55 0.97
C VAL A 195 8.77 -12.73 1.66
N PRO A 196 8.03 -13.71 2.18
CA PRO A 196 8.57 -14.83 2.96
C PRO A 196 9.17 -15.88 2.03
N ARG A 197 10.37 -15.65 1.57
CA ARG A 197 11.08 -16.55 0.64
C ARG A 197 11.39 -17.92 1.26
N SER A 198 11.56 -17.97 2.57
CA SER A 198 11.77 -19.23 3.32
C SER A 198 10.53 -20.11 3.37
N ASN A 199 9.35 -19.59 3.03
CA ASN A 199 8.11 -20.35 3.03
C ASN A 199 7.63 -20.61 1.59
N PRO A 200 7.68 -21.86 1.08
CA PRO A 200 7.30 -22.19 -0.30
C PRO A 200 5.89 -21.76 -0.68
N LYS A 201 4.97 -21.74 0.28
CA LYS A 201 3.56 -21.34 0.06
C LYS A 201 3.42 -19.87 -0.33
N TYR A 202 4.34 -19.00 0.11
CA TYR A 202 4.23 -17.55 -0.01
C TYR A 202 5.39 -16.87 -0.74
N GLN A 203 6.28 -17.63 -1.39
CA GLN A 203 7.53 -17.14 -2.00
C GLN A 203 7.41 -15.94 -2.95
N SER A 204 6.24 -15.76 -3.56
CA SER A 204 5.97 -14.69 -4.54
C SER A 204 4.86 -13.74 -4.05
N THR A 205 4.56 -13.76 -2.77
CA THR A 205 3.43 -13.04 -2.19
C THR A 205 3.94 -11.96 -1.23
N TYR A 206 3.38 -10.76 -1.31
CA TYR A 206 3.59 -9.75 -0.29
C TYR A 206 2.61 -9.97 0.85
N LEU A 207 3.13 -10.09 2.07
CA LEU A 207 2.35 -10.23 3.28
C LEU A 207 2.56 -9.02 4.18
N ILE A 208 1.47 -8.48 4.72
CA ILE A 208 1.52 -7.38 5.69
C ILE A 208 1.60 -7.95 7.09
N ASN A 209 2.49 -7.38 7.91
CA ASN A 209 2.70 -7.75 9.31
C ASN A 209 2.99 -9.24 9.56
N TYR A 210 3.59 -9.91 8.57
CA TYR A 210 3.94 -11.31 8.67
C TYR A 210 4.99 -11.56 9.77
N THR A 211 4.74 -12.54 10.61
CA THR A 211 5.70 -13.08 11.57
C THR A 211 6.00 -14.54 11.27
N ARG A 212 7.28 -14.90 11.35
CA ARG A 212 7.75 -16.24 10.99
C ARG A 212 7.24 -17.35 11.91
N ASP A 213 7.02 -17.01 13.17
CA ASP A 213 6.86 -18.03 14.23
C ASP A 213 5.42 -18.44 14.49
N GLY A 214 4.44 -17.98 13.71
CA GLY A 214 3.03 -18.41 13.83
C GLY A 214 2.44 -18.29 15.25
N ALA A 215 3.26 -17.77 16.18
CA ALA A 215 2.92 -17.73 17.58
C ALA A 215 1.98 -16.56 17.85
N ASN A 216 0.73 -16.89 18.05
CA ASN A 216 -0.24 -16.10 18.81
C ASN A 216 -0.31 -14.61 18.50
N LEU A 217 -0.27 -14.23 17.22
CA LEU A 217 -0.83 -12.95 16.85
C LEU A 217 -2.34 -13.03 17.06
N PRO A 218 -2.98 -11.99 17.62
CA PRO A 218 -4.44 -11.94 17.61
C PRO A 218 -4.92 -12.20 16.18
N GLU A 219 -6.06 -12.86 16.02
CA GLU A 219 -6.64 -13.28 14.72
C GLU A 219 -6.66 -12.15 13.66
N MET A 220 -6.57 -10.91 14.08
CA MET A 220 -6.50 -9.69 13.26
C MET A 220 -5.14 -9.43 12.61
N ALA A 221 -4.11 -10.14 12.99
CA ALA A 221 -2.82 -10.11 12.33
C ALA A 221 -2.67 -11.25 11.32
N GLU A 222 -3.78 -11.81 10.84
CA GLU A 222 -3.74 -12.67 9.68
C GLU A 222 -3.05 -11.93 8.53
N HIS A 223 -2.11 -12.64 7.93
CA HIS A 223 -1.28 -12.15 6.84
C HIS A 223 -2.16 -11.67 5.69
N VAL A 224 -2.26 -10.38 5.52
CA VAL A 224 -2.99 -9.80 4.39
C VAL A 224 -2.14 -10.00 3.14
N ASN A 225 -2.67 -10.79 2.23
CA ASN A 225 -2.07 -11.00 0.93
C ASN A 225 -2.35 -9.79 0.05
N VAL A 226 -1.32 -9.03 -0.29
CA VAL A 226 -1.43 -7.92 -1.23
C VAL A 226 -1.51 -8.50 -2.65
N LYS A 227 -2.67 -8.39 -3.27
CA LYS A 227 -2.92 -8.82 -4.65
C LYS A 227 -2.68 -7.70 -5.63
#